data_683b27dd35bb8a0e162ca4cb587aaee1
#
_entry.id   683b27dd35bb8a0e162ca4cb587aaee1
#
_cell.length_a   1.000
_cell.length_b   1.000
_cell.length_c   1.000
_cell.angle_alpha   90.00
_cell.angle_beta   90.00
_cell.angle_gamma   90.00
#
_symmetry.space_group_name_H-M   'P 1'
#
loop_
_entity.id
_entity.type
_entity.pdbx_description
1 polymer ?
#
loop_
_entity_poly.entity_id
_entity_poly.type
_entity_poly.pdbx_seq_one_letter_code
_entity_poly.pdbx_strand_id
1 'polypeptide(L)' 'MNKRELDDFVKGEQFTDIMKQFKQSLIDQLVSADDPALRDYIWHQIKAVDGLPLKFSNFINQLKE' A
#
# COMPACT_ATOMS: atom_id res chain seq x y z
N MET A 1 -10.65 -16.75 -3.84
CA MET A 1 -11.31 -15.42 -3.86
C MET A 1 -11.56 -15.01 -5.31
N ASN A 2 -12.79 -14.69 -5.66
CA ASN A 2 -13.11 -14.28 -7.03
C ASN A 2 -12.86 -12.78 -7.23
N LYS A 3 -13.02 -12.32 -8.46
CA LYS A 3 -12.75 -10.92 -8.82
C LYS A 3 -13.60 -9.94 -8.00
N ARG A 4 -14.88 -10.26 -7.80
CA ARG A 4 -15.79 -9.39 -7.06
C ARG A 4 -15.37 -9.27 -5.60
N GLU A 5 -15.01 -10.39 -4.97
CA GLU A 5 -14.57 -10.38 -3.57
C GLU A 5 -13.28 -9.60 -3.41
N LEU A 6 -12.34 -9.73 -4.35
CA LEU A 6 -11.09 -8.97 -4.33
C LEU A 6 -11.36 -7.48 -4.48
N ASP A 7 -12.26 -7.12 -5.40
CA ASP A 7 -12.60 -5.71 -5.62
C ASP A 7 -13.26 -5.11 -4.38
N ASP A 8 -14.19 -5.84 -3.77
CA ASP A 8 -14.85 -5.40 -2.54
C ASP A 8 -13.86 -5.25 -1.40
N PHE A 9 -12.90 -6.16 -1.29
CA PHE A 9 -11.87 -6.10 -0.25
C PHE A 9 -10.99 -4.85 -0.42
N VAL A 10 -10.53 -4.59 -1.65
CA VAL A 10 -9.65 -3.45 -1.93
C VAL A 10 -10.36 -2.12 -1.70
N LYS A 11 -11.66 -2.06 -1.96
CA LYS A 11 -12.47 -0.85 -1.73
C LYS A 11 -12.98 -0.73 -0.31
N GLY A 12 -12.81 -1.76 0.51
CA GLY A 12 -13.32 -1.80 1.88
C GLY A 12 -12.50 -0.99 2.85
N GLU A 13 -13.13 -0.63 3.97
CA GLU A 13 -12.48 0.15 5.01
C GLU A 13 -11.31 -0.59 5.66
N GLN A 14 -11.43 -1.92 5.80
CA GLN A 14 -10.36 -2.71 6.42
C GLN A 14 -9.06 -2.61 5.63
N PHE A 15 -9.13 -2.73 4.31
CA PHE A 15 -7.96 -2.61 3.46
C PHE A 15 -7.38 -1.19 3.55
N THR A 16 -8.24 -0.19 3.48
CA THR A 16 -7.83 1.21 3.55
C THR A 16 -7.15 1.51 4.89
N ASP A 17 -7.71 1.01 5.99
CA ASP A 17 -7.15 1.22 7.32
C ASP A 17 -5.79 0.53 7.47
N ILE A 18 -5.66 -0.70 6.97
CA ILE A 18 -4.38 -1.43 7.02
C ILE A 18 -3.31 -0.66 6.25
N MET A 19 -3.63 -0.20 5.05
CA MET A 19 -2.69 0.57 4.24
C MET A 19 -2.29 1.88 4.93
N LYS A 20 -3.25 2.54 5.55
CA LYS A 20 -3.00 3.79 6.27
C LYS A 20 -2.08 3.57 7.46
N GLN A 21 -2.32 2.52 8.24
CA GLN A 21 -1.49 2.19 9.40
C GLN A 21 -0.08 1.78 8.97
N PHE A 22 0.02 1.01 7.90
CA PHE A 22 1.32 0.61 7.35
C PHE A 22 2.12 1.83 6.92
N LYS A 23 1.48 2.73 6.18
CA LYS A 23 2.11 3.96 5.73
C LYS A 23 2.56 4.82 6.91
N GLN A 24 1.73 4.94 7.94
CA GLN A 24 2.08 5.71 9.13
C GLN A 24 3.29 5.11 9.84
N SER A 25 3.37 3.78 9.92
CA SER A 25 4.54 3.10 10.48
C SER A 25 5.81 3.45 9.70
N LEU A 26 5.73 3.47 8.38
CA LEU A 26 6.88 3.84 7.54
C LEU A 26 7.27 5.30 7.74
N ILE A 27 6.30 6.19 7.87
CA ILE A 27 6.56 7.62 8.14
C ILE A 27 7.27 7.77 9.48
N ASP A 28 6.84 7.05 10.51
CA ASP A 28 7.48 7.08 11.81
C ASP A 28 8.93 6.61 11.74
N GLN A 29 9.19 5.56 10.96
CA GLN A 29 10.56 5.08 10.72
C GLN A 29 11.39 6.10 9.98
N LEU A 30 10.80 6.80 9.00
CA LEU A 30 11.49 7.83 8.23
C LEU A 30 11.92 8.99 9.13
N VAL A 31 11.05 9.42 10.04
CA VAL A 31 11.34 10.51 10.98
C VAL A 31 12.49 10.12 11.91
N SER A 32 12.57 8.85 12.31
CA SER A 32 13.59 8.36 13.22
C SER A 32 14.91 7.98 12.55
N ALA A 33 14.93 7.89 11.21
CA ALA A 33 16.11 7.43 10.49
C ALA A 33 17.15 8.54 10.40
N ASP A 34 18.40 8.23 10.81
CA ASP A 34 19.51 9.15 10.74
C ASP A 34 20.36 9.00 9.49
N ASP A 35 20.35 7.80 8.89
CA ASP A 35 21.15 7.49 7.71
C ASP A 35 20.41 7.91 6.44
N PRO A 36 21.03 8.76 5.59
CA PRO A 36 20.38 9.18 4.34
C PRO A 36 19.99 8.03 3.41
N ALA A 37 20.80 6.97 3.34
CA ALA A 37 20.48 5.81 2.51
C ALA A 37 19.23 5.08 3.02
N LEU A 38 19.12 4.93 4.35
CA LEU A 38 17.95 4.33 4.96
C LEU A 38 16.70 5.19 4.74
N ARG A 39 16.83 6.51 4.88
CA ARG A 39 15.72 7.42 4.64
C ARG A 39 15.22 7.33 3.21
N ASP A 40 16.12 7.25 2.25
CA ASP A 40 15.77 7.12 0.84
C ASP A 40 15.02 5.80 0.57
N TYR A 41 15.51 4.71 1.17
CA TYR A 41 14.86 3.40 1.07
C TYR A 41 13.43 3.44 1.63
N ILE A 42 13.25 4.02 2.82
CA ILE A 42 11.93 4.12 3.45
C ILE A 42 11.01 5.01 2.60
N TRP A 43 11.52 6.09 2.06
CA TRP A 43 10.76 6.99 1.18
C TRP A 43 10.22 6.25 -0.03
N HIS A 44 11.05 5.41 -0.66
CA HIS A 44 10.61 4.60 -1.79
C HIS A 44 9.53 3.60 -1.39
N GLN A 45 9.63 3.02 -0.19
CA GLN A 45 8.59 2.13 0.33
C GLN A 45 7.27 2.86 0.53
N ILE A 46 7.31 4.09 1.07
CA ILE A 46 6.10 4.90 1.25
C ILE A 46 5.42 5.15 -0.09
N LYS A 47 6.19 5.50 -1.10
CA LYS A 47 5.65 5.72 -2.45
C LYS A 47 5.04 4.44 -3.03
N ALA A 48 5.68 3.30 -2.80
CA ALA A 48 5.16 2.03 -3.27
C ALA A 48 3.82 1.71 -2.61
N VAL A 49 3.69 1.94 -1.31
CA VAL A 49 2.44 1.72 -0.58
C VAL A 49 1.33 2.64 -1.11
N ASP A 50 1.66 3.90 -1.39
CA ASP A 50 0.68 4.84 -1.97
C ASP A 50 0.16 4.37 -3.33
N GLY A 51 0.98 3.65 -4.09
CA GLY A 51 0.57 3.14 -5.40
C GLY A 51 -0.13 1.79 -5.35
N LEU A 52 -0.15 1.10 -4.20
CA LEU A 52 -0.73 -0.24 -4.10
C LEU A 52 -2.21 -0.31 -4.46
N PRO A 53 -3.08 0.59 -3.98
CA PRO A 53 -4.49 0.51 -4.34
C PRO A 53 -4.72 0.53 -5.85
N LEU A 54 -4.00 1.38 -6.58
CA LEU A 54 -4.10 1.44 -8.03
C LEU A 54 -3.58 0.15 -8.67
N LYS A 55 -2.46 -0.38 -8.18
CA LYS A 55 -1.89 -1.63 -8.69
C LYS A 55 -2.86 -2.80 -8.46
N PHE A 56 -3.47 -2.87 -7.30
CA PHE A 56 -4.46 -3.91 -7.02
C PHE A 56 -5.69 -3.77 -7.92
N SER A 57 -6.17 -2.55 -8.12
CA SER A 57 -7.30 -2.30 -9.02
C SER A 57 -6.99 -2.74 -10.44
N ASN A 58 -5.79 -2.41 -10.94
CA ASN A 58 -5.36 -2.82 -12.27
C ASN A 58 -5.24 -4.33 -12.38
N PHE A 59 -4.69 -4.98 -11.36
CA PHE A 59 -4.58 -6.44 -11.32
C PHE A 59 -5.96 -7.09 -11.35
N ILE A 60 -6.89 -6.59 -10.54
CA ILE A 60 -8.25 -7.13 -10.48
C ILE A 60 -8.94 -6.99 -11.83
N ASN A 61 -8.75 -5.86 -12.51
CA ASN A 61 -9.34 -5.62 -13.83
C ASN A 61 -8.80 -6.57 -14.90
N GLN A 62 -7.62 -7.14 -14.69
CA GLN A 62 -7.02 -8.10 -15.61
C GLN A 62 -7.53 -9.53 -15.37
N LEU A 63 -8.17 -9.78 -14.25
CA LEU A 63 -8.69 -11.12 -13.95
C LEU A 63 -9.90 -11.44 -14.83
N LYS A 64 -9.95 -12.67 -15.31
CA LYS A 64 -11.08 -13.19 -16.07
C LYS A 64 -12.03 -13.93 -15.12
N GLU A 65 -13.31 -13.66 -15.25
CA GLU A 65 -14.34 -14.37 -14.50
C GLU A 65 -15.08 -15.35 -15.36
#